data_227a92af533c8a37e6b2cb3937e8f98e
#
_entry.id   227a92af533c8a37e6b2cb3937e8f98e
#
_cell.length_a   1.000
_cell.length_b   1.000
_cell.length_c   1.000
_cell.angle_alpha   90.00
_cell.angle_beta   90.00
_cell.angle_gamma   90.00
#
_symmetry.space_group_name_H-M   'P 1'
#
loop_
_entity.id
_entity.type
_entity.pdbx_description
1 polymer ?
#
loop_
_entity_poly.entity_id
_entity_poly.type
_entity_poly.pdbx_seq_one_letter_code
_entity_poly.pdbx_strand_id
1 'polypeptide(L)'
;MRITVSHNRSKEEVIRTIDRSFDDLLQSVGLPVGLTLQQKSWQGSTLTFALTAKMGLLSTPVKGTVEVTDRDLTIDADLGILERLMPAKKAQEIVTSQIRGLLN
;
A
#
# COMPACT_ATOMS: atom_id res chain seq x y z
N MET A 1 -4.07 7.29 -6.07
CA MET A 1 -4.93 6.51 -5.15
C MET A 1 -4.66 6.95 -3.73
N ARG A 2 -5.70 7.22 -2.98
CA ARG A 2 -5.58 7.60 -1.58
C ARG A 2 -6.61 6.83 -0.74
N ILE A 3 -6.13 6.15 0.30
CA ILE A 3 -6.96 5.31 1.15
C ILE A 3 -6.68 5.65 2.60
N THR A 4 -7.73 5.86 3.40
CA THR A 4 -7.59 6.05 4.84
C THR A 4 -8.37 4.96 5.56
N VAL A 5 -7.72 4.29 6.50
CA VAL A 5 -8.31 3.22 7.30
C VAL A 5 -8.13 3.55 8.77
N SER A 6 -9.22 3.52 9.53
CA SER A 6 -9.18 3.74 10.98
C SER A 6 -8.68 2.50 11.72
N HIS A 7 -8.02 2.68 12.85
CA HIS A 7 -7.56 1.59 13.69
C HIS A 7 -7.66 1.95 15.17
N ASN A 8 -7.59 0.94 16.02
CA ASN A 8 -7.67 1.06 17.47
C ASN A 8 -6.36 0.69 18.19
N ARG A 9 -5.25 0.66 17.46
CA ARG A 9 -3.96 0.26 18.00
C ARG A 9 -3.07 1.48 18.22
N SER A 10 -1.97 1.29 18.95
CA SER A 10 -1.00 2.38 19.06
C SER A 10 -0.29 2.61 17.73
N LYS A 11 0.19 3.82 17.52
CA LYS A 11 0.92 4.18 16.32
C LYS A 11 2.14 3.26 16.10
N GLU A 12 2.87 2.99 17.17
CA GLU A 12 4.07 2.14 17.12
C GLU A 12 3.74 0.72 16.73
N GLU A 13 2.63 0.19 17.22
CA GLU A 13 2.19 -1.15 16.87
C GLU A 13 1.81 -1.23 15.39
N VAL A 14 1.09 -0.23 14.88
CA VAL A 14 0.71 -0.18 13.48
C VAL A 14 1.94 -0.09 12.59
N ILE A 15 2.91 0.76 12.96
CA ILE A 15 4.16 0.90 12.20
C ILE A 15 4.89 -0.45 12.10
N ARG A 16 5.02 -1.17 13.22
CA ARG A 16 5.67 -2.48 13.22
C ARG A 16 4.92 -3.50 12.39
N THR A 17 3.60 -3.49 12.48
CA THR A 17 2.77 -4.42 11.70
C THR A 17 2.93 -4.18 10.21
N ILE A 18 2.85 -2.92 9.79
CA ILE A 18 2.99 -2.56 8.38
C ILE A 18 4.40 -2.90 7.89
N ASP A 19 5.42 -2.58 8.67
CA ASP A 19 6.81 -2.84 8.27
C ASP A 19 7.07 -4.33 8.04
N ARG A 20 6.60 -5.19 8.95
CA ARG A 20 6.80 -6.64 8.84
C ARG A 20 5.97 -7.26 7.73
N SER A 21 4.80 -6.71 7.46
CA SER A 21 3.83 -7.32 6.56
C SER A 21 3.78 -6.66 5.19
N PHE A 22 4.61 -5.65 4.93
CA PHE A 22 4.53 -4.88 3.70
C PHE A 22 4.71 -5.75 2.45
N ASP A 23 5.71 -6.63 2.46
CA ASP A 23 5.96 -7.52 1.33
C ASP A 23 4.80 -8.49 1.13
N ASP A 24 4.27 -9.04 2.22
CA ASP A 24 3.12 -9.95 2.16
C ASP A 24 1.87 -9.24 1.64
N LEU A 25 1.68 -7.98 2.02
CA LEU A 25 0.59 -7.17 1.50
C LEU A 25 0.68 -7.02 -0.01
N LEU A 26 1.87 -6.73 -0.52
CA LEU A 26 2.08 -6.59 -1.96
C LEU A 26 1.75 -7.88 -2.70
N GLN A 27 2.12 -9.03 -2.12
CA GLN A 27 1.88 -10.33 -2.74
C GLN A 27 0.40 -10.74 -2.68
N SER A 28 -0.34 -10.28 -1.67
CA SER A 28 -1.71 -10.72 -1.42
C SER A 28 -2.78 -9.79 -1.97
N VAL A 29 -2.42 -8.73 -2.65
CA VAL A 29 -3.38 -7.76 -3.20
C VAL A 29 -4.31 -8.40 -4.24
N GLY A 30 -3.89 -9.51 -4.86
CA GLY A 30 -4.76 -10.24 -5.79
C GLY A 30 -5.04 -9.51 -7.10
N LEU A 31 -4.27 -8.50 -7.41
CA LEU A 31 -4.37 -7.78 -8.68
C LEU A 31 -3.65 -8.57 -9.78
N PRO A 32 -4.10 -8.46 -11.05
CA PRO A 32 -3.43 -9.15 -12.16
C PRO A 32 -2.12 -8.49 -12.57
N VAL A 33 -1.34 -8.04 -11.58
CA VAL A 33 -0.06 -7.40 -11.78
C VAL A 33 0.96 -7.98 -10.82
N GLY A 34 2.20 -8.12 -11.29
CA GLY A 34 3.32 -8.48 -10.43
C GLY A 34 3.89 -7.21 -9.79
N LEU A 35 3.98 -7.20 -8.47
CA LEU A 35 4.53 -6.07 -7.73
C LEU A 35 5.89 -6.42 -7.16
N THR A 36 6.89 -5.60 -7.44
CA THR A 36 8.25 -5.79 -6.94
C THR A 36 8.69 -4.54 -6.19
N LEU A 37 9.01 -4.70 -4.91
CA LEU A 37 9.47 -3.60 -4.08
C LEU A 37 10.89 -3.20 -4.48
N GLN A 38 11.08 -1.91 -4.79
CA GLN A 38 12.37 -1.35 -5.14
C GLN A 38 13.01 -0.61 -3.97
N GLN A 39 12.20 0.08 -3.18
CA GLN A 39 12.69 0.90 -2.09
C GLN A 39 11.64 1.03 -1.00
N LYS A 40 12.07 1.02 0.25
CA LYS A 40 11.22 1.20 1.42
C LYS A 40 12.01 1.95 2.48
N SER A 41 11.48 3.06 2.98
CA SER A 41 12.19 3.88 3.95
C SER A 41 11.20 4.53 4.92
N TRP A 42 11.46 4.43 6.21
CA TRP A 42 10.68 5.10 7.25
C TRP A 42 11.34 6.39 7.69
N GLN A 43 10.53 7.43 7.84
CA GLN A 43 10.92 8.67 8.51
C GLN A 43 9.84 8.99 9.53
N GLY A 44 10.16 8.76 10.81
CA GLY A 44 9.15 8.88 11.87
C GLY A 44 8.02 7.88 11.64
N SER A 45 6.80 8.36 11.46
CA SER A 45 5.62 7.53 11.24
C SER A 45 5.17 7.51 9.77
N THR A 46 6.04 7.92 8.86
CA THR A 46 5.74 7.94 7.42
C THR A 46 6.68 6.99 6.68
N LEU A 47 6.10 6.02 6.00
CA LEU A 47 6.83 5.13 5.11
C LEU A 47 6.77 5.68 3.70
N THR A 48 7.94 5.82 3.07
CA THR A 48 8.03 6.12 1.64
C THR A 48 8.45 4.86 0.91
N PHE A 49 7.74 4.52 -0.15
CA PHE A 49 8.06 3.31 -0.90
C PHE A 49 8.02 3.57 -2.40
N ALA A 50 8.78 2.75 -3.12
CA ALA A 50 8.78 2.70 -4.56
C ALA A 50 8.76 1.25 -4.98
N LEU A 51 7.91 0.93 -5.94
CA LEU A 51 7.84 -0.42 -6.48
C LEU A 51 7.63 -0.38 -7.98
N THR A 52 7.78 -1.55 -8.62
CA THR A 52 7.52 -1.72 -10.04
C THR A 52 6.32 -2.64 -10.18
N ALA A 53 5.35 -2.22 -10.97
CA ALA A 53 4.19 -3.02 -11.31
C ALA A 53 4.35 -3.55 -12.73
N LYS A 54 4.21 -4.86 -12.90
CA LYS A 54 4.29 -5.53 -14.20
C LYS A 54 2.96 -6.14 -14.59
N MET A 55 2.51 -5.85 -15.80
CA MET A 55 1.34 -6.48 -16.38
C MET A 55 1.66 -6.85 -17.82
N GLY A 56 1.91 -8.15 -18.06
CA GLY A 56 2.38 -8.62 -19.37
C GLY A 56 3.74 -8.01 -19.69
N LEU A 57 3.83 -7.31 -20.81
CA LEU A 57 5.06 -6.64 -21.24
C LEU A 57 5.17 -5.22 -20.69
N LEU A 58 4.12 -4.72 -20.03
CA LEU A 58 4.14 -3.38 -19.46
C LEU A 58 4.76 -3.39 -18.08
N SER A 59 5.57 -2.39 -17.81
CA SER A 59 6.20 -2.19 -16.51
C SER A 59 6.12 -0.71 -16.18
N THR A 60 5.62 -0.38 -14.98
CA THR A 60 5.46 1.00 -14.57
C THR A 60 5.93 1.20 -13.13
N PRO A 61 6.60 2.30 -12.82
CA PRO A 61 6.94 2.61 -11.44
C PRO A 61 5.71 3.08 -10.68
N VAL A 62 5.63 2.67 -9.42
CA VAL A 62 4.61 3.13 -8.47
C VAL A 62 5.34 3.69 -7.28
N LYS A 63 4.99 4.91 -6.88
CA LYS A 63 5.56 5.56 -5.70
C LYS A 63 4.44 5.93 -4.76
N GLY A 64 4.73 5.88 -3.47
CA GLY A 64 3.71 6.24 -2.51
C GLY A 64 4.24 6.39 -1.11
N THR A 65 3.32 6.77 -0.23
CA THR A 65 3.60 6.92 1.19
C THR A 65 2.51 6.24 2.01
N VAL A 66 2.90 5.78 3.19
CA VAL A 66 1.97 5.31 4.22
C VAL A 66 2.20 6.17 5.45
N GLU A 67 1.19 6.93 5.84
CA GLU A 67 1.27 7.80 7.02
C GLU A 67 0.44 7.22 8.13
N VAL A 68 1.05 6.98 9.28
CA VAL A 68 0.40 6.37 10.44
C VAL A 68 0.20 7.41 11.52
N THR A 69 -1.05 7.51 12.00
CA THR A 69 -1.38 8.32 13.18
C THR A 69 -1.89 7.41 14.29
N ASP A 70 -2.24 7.98 15.43
CA ASP A 70 -2.80 7.21 16.54
C ASP A 70 -4.22 6.69 16.25
N ARG A 71 -4.86 7.21 15.22
CA ARG A 71 -6.26 6.87 14.91
C ARG A 71 -6.46 6.23 13.56
N ASP A 72 -5.57 6.51 12.61
CA ASP A 72 -5.75 6.01 11.26
C ASP A 72 -4.43 5.79 10.53
N LEU A 73 -4.55 5.25 9.35
CA LEU A 73 -3.44 5.02 8.44
C LEU A 73 -3.90 5.49 7.07
N THR A 74 -3.09 6.30 6.41
CA THR A 74 -3.39 6.81 5.07
C THR A 74 -2.33 6.34 4.09
N ILE A 75 -2.77 5.68 3.03
CA ILE A 75 -1.91 5.30 1.90
C ILE A 75 -2.19 6.28 0.77
N ASP A 76 -1.14 6.87 0.24
CA ASP A 76 -1.22 7.75 -0.92
C ASP A 76 -0.25 7.22 -1.96
N ALA A 77 -0.75 6.74 -3.08
CA ALA A 77 0.07 6.09 -4.10
C ALA A 77 -0.21 6.66 -5.49
N ASP A 78 0.86 6.97 -6.21
CA ASP A 78 0.80 7.34 -7.61
C ASP A 78 0.97 6.07 -8.44
N LEU A 79 -0.12 5.61 -9.02
CA LEU A 79 -0.15 4.37 -9.79
C LEU A 79 0.28 4.53 -11.25
N GLY A 80 0.47 5.78 -11.68
CA GLY A 80 0.87 6.05 -13.06
C GLY A 80 -0.13 5.51 -14.07
N ILE A 81 0.38 4.80 -15.07
CA ILE A 81 -0.44 4.26 -16.16
C ILE A 81 -1.40 3.14 -15.66
N LEU A 82 -1.14 2.55 -14.50
CA LEU A 82 -2.05 1.53 -13.94
C LEU A 82 -3.44 2.08 -13.67
N GLU A 83 -3.57 3.36 -13.38
CA GLU A 83 -4.88 3.99 -13.14
C GLU A 83 -5.79 3.90 -14.37
N ARG A 84 -5.19 3.81 -15.55
CA ARG A 84 -5.93 3.68 -16.80
C ARG A 84 -6.27 2.23 -17.15
N LEU A 85 -5.53 1.28 -16.56
CA LEU A 85 -5.66 -0.14 -16.88
C LEU A 85 -6.51 -0.90 -15.90
N MET A 86 -6.72 -0.33 -14.69
CA MET A 86 -7.49 -0.98 -13.64
C MET A 86 -8.52 -0.02 -13.08
N PRO A 87 -9.73 -0.51 -12.73
CA PRO A 87 -10.71 0.32 -12.03
C PRO A 87 -10.13 0.73 -10.67
N ALA A 88 -9.91 2.03 -10.48
CA ALA A 88 -9.34 2.57 -9.26
C ALA A 88 -10.17 2.18 -8.03
N LYS A 89 -11.49 2.19 -8.17
CA LYS A 89 -12.40 1.84 -7.08
C LYS A 89 -12.18 0.41 -6.61
N LYS A 90 -12.02 -0.53 -7.53
CA LYS A 90 -11.80 -1.94 -7.20
C LYS A 90 -10.46 -2.12 -6.50
N ALA A 91 -9.41 -1.47 -6.98
CA ALA A 91 -8.11 -1.52 -6.36
C ALA A 91 -8.15 -0.98 -4.94
N GLN A 92 -8.84 0.15 -4.73
CA GLN A 92 -9.01 0.73 -3.40
C GLN A 92 -9.76 -0.21 -2.44
N GLU A 93 -10.81 -0.88 -2.92
CA GLU A 93 -11.56 -1.83 -2.10
C GLU A 93 -10.70 -3.00 -1.66
N ILE A 94 -9.91 -3.56 -2.57
CA ILE A 94 -9.03 -4.70 -2.26
C ILE A 94 -7.98 -4.29 -1.23
N VAL A 95 -7.31 -3.17 -1.44
CA VAL A 95 -6.26 -2.70 -0.53
C VAL A 95 -6.85 -2.35 0.83
N THR A 96 -7.99 -1.66 0.85
CA THR A 96 -8.67 -1.31 2.10
C THR A 96 -9.01 -2.57 2.90
N SER A 97 -9.54 -3.59 2.25
CA SER A 97 -9.90 -4.85 2.90
C SER A 97 -8.67 -5.54 3.49
N GLN A 98 -7.56 -5.58 2.76
CA GLN A 98 -6.32 -6.19 3.24
C GLN A 98 -5.77 -5.45 4.46
N ILE A 99 -5.77 -4.13 4.42
CA ILE A 99 -5.26 -3.32 5.54
C ILE A 99 -6.15 -3.50 6.78
N ARG A 100 -7.46 -3.49 6.61
CA ARG A 100 -8.39 -3.72 7.74
C ARG A 100 -8.18 -5.09 8.38
N GLY A 101 -8.00 -6.12 7.56
CA GLY A 101 -7.72 -7.46 8.07
C GLY A 101 -6.42 -7.52 8.85
N LEU A 102 -5.43 -6.73 8.45
CA LEU A 102 -4.14 -6.67 9.12
C LEU A 102 -4.22 -5.95 10.46
N LEU A 103 -5.00 -4.88 10.56
CA LEU A 103 -5.07 -4.02 11.74
C LEU A 103 -6.16 -4.41 12.73
N ASN A 104 -7.12 -5.18 12.31
CA ASN A 104 -8.25 -5.61 13.13
C ASN A 104 -8.30 -7.13 13.19
#